data_5a7bbacfeca5bfc0b092837a146a8765
#
_entry.id   5a7bbacfeca5bfc0b092837a146a8765
#
_cell.length_a   1.000
_cell.length_b   1.000
_cell.length_c   1.000
_cell.angle_alpha   90.00
_cell.angle_beta   90.00
_cell.angle_gamma   90.00
#
_symmetry.space_group_name_H-M   'P 1'
#
loop_
_entity.id
_entity.type
_entity.pdbx_description
1 polymer ?
#
loop_
_entity_poly.entity_id
_entity_poly.type
_entity_poly.pdbx_seq_one_letter_code
_entity_poly.pdbx_strand_id
1 'polypeptide(L)'
;MYIRNALLTGLTAASSAQAYGNYTIREEDIHRPTTETPTRGLSSIFGSFAGSFGLGKQGAACPAVWTQISTTLTAQFLADGQCTDAARATIRSSFHDCFNGACDGSLILANECANSENKGLERVCGNLANVASQTGVGVADLIQFAAAHAIKTCPGGPTVPVKVGRKDSNTANALGVLPSGHAGGNDLVNLFASKGFTPVDLAALIGAHTAAKQIFEDPSQAGTPLDSTVGTWDNKYFSETKSGKAPFTLTSDKNIAQHPLTAAPFTMFGLSKGAWDAAFVSAMTKMSMLGVQSDGLIDCTSALPGGSRKREVKNSNLFDRLRW
;
A
#
# COMPACT_ATOMS: atom_id res chain seq x y z
N MET A 1 58.09 -24.63 25.65
CA MET A 1 58.57 -23.67 24.66
C MET A 1 58.23 -24.23 23.30
N TYR A 2 57.01 -23.91 22.80
CA TYR A 2 56.63 -24.02 21.41
C TYR A 2 55.43 -23.14 21.20
N ILE A 3 55.60 -22.03 20.46
CA ILE A 3 54.59 -21.09 20.03
C ILE A 3 53.97 -21.69 18.77
N ARG A 4 52.62 -21.82 18.73
CA ARG A 4 51.89 -22.11 17.52
C ARG A 4 51.02 -20.90 17.18
N ASN A 5 51.39 -20.26 16.08
CA ASN A 5 50.61 -19.23 15.43
C ASN A 5 49.27 -19.80 14.94
N ALA A 6 48.17 -19.23 15.37
CA ALA A 6 46.85 -19.42 14.73
C ALA A 6 46.65 -18.33 13.68
N LEU A 7 46.63 -18.73 12.42
CA LEU A 7 46.18 -17.87 11.31
C LEU A 7 44.67 -17.63 11.47
N LEU A 8 44.31 -16.37 11.67
CA LEU A 8 42.92 -15.90 11.45
C LEU A 8 42.68 -15.79 9.93
N THR A 9 41.96 -16.73 9.36
CA THR A 9 41.37 -16.57 8.06
C THR A 9 40.07 -15.76 8.21
N GLY A 10 40.12 -14.49 7.83
CA GLY A 10 38.92 -13.64 7.73
C GLY A 10 38.04 -14.13 6.60
N LEU A 11 36.87 -14.66 6.92
CA LEU A 11 35.80 -14.79 5.95
C LEU A 11 35.16 -13.40 5.76
N THR A 12 35.46 -12.78 4.65
CA THR A 12 34.68 -11.65 4.14
C THR A 12 33.33 -12.17 3.67
N ALA A 13 32.26 -11.90 4.46
CA ALA A 13 30.91 -12.07 4.01
C ALA A 13 30.65 -11.03 2.91
N ALA A 14 30.64 -11.48 1.66
CA ALA A 14 30.14 -10.68 0.55
C ALA A 14 28.64 -10.45 0.76
N SER A 15 28.27 -9.27 1.21
CA SER A 15 26.89 -8.85 1.27
C SER A 15 26.38 -8.68 -0.16
N SER A 16 25.44 -9.50 -0.56
CA SER A 16 24.68 -9.34 -1.81
C SER A 16 23.76 -8.12 -1.71
N ALA A 17 24.36 -6.94 -1.78
CA ALA A 17 23.66 -5.67 -1.96
C ALA A 17 23.58 -5.38 -3.47
N GLN A 18 22.76 -6.11 -4.19
CA GLN A 18 22.53 -5.84 -5.60
C GLN A 18 21.05 -5.71 -5.93
N ALA A 19 20.80 -4.64 -6.68
CA ALA A 19 19.61 -4.28 -7.43
C ALA A 19 18.52 -3.49 -6.70
N TYR A 20 18.87 -2.29 -6.28
CA TYR A 20 17.91 -1.18 -6.27
C TYR A 20 18.66 0.05 -6.77
N GLY A 21 18.55 0.33 -8.06
CA GLY A 21 19.06 1.57 -8.64
C GLY A 21 18.47 2.78 -7.90
N ASN A 22 19.29 3.79 -7.65
CA ASN A 22 18.83 5.10 -7.24
C ASN A 22 17.97 5.66 -8.38
N TYR A 23 16.66 5.54 -8.28
CA TYR A 23 15.76 6.21 -9.19
C TYR A 23 15.52 7.60 -8.61
N THR A 24 16.17 8.59 -9.20
CA THR A 24 15.84 10.00 -9.01
C THR A 24 14.90 10.41 -10.12
N ILE A 25 13.77 11.00 -9.79
CA ILE A 25 12.91 11.68 -10.77
C ILE A 25 13.75 12.83 -11.33
N ARG A 26 13.94 12.88 -12.65
CA ARG A 26 14.65 13.98 -13.27
C ARG A 26 13.77 15.23 -13.21
N GLU A 27 14.41 16.37 -13.02
CA GLU A 27 13.74 17.68 -12.96
C GLU A 27 12.94 18.00 -14.25
N GLU A 28 13.31 17.39 -15.37
CA GLU A 28 12.66 17.50 -16.68
C GLU A 28 11.29 16.79 -16.76
N ASP A 29 10.96 15.89 -15.82
CA ASP A 29 9.67 15.20 -15.77
C ASP A 29 8.57 15.98 -15.02
N ILE A 30 8.94 17.14 -14.44
CA ILE A 30 8.01 18.03 -13.69
C ILE A 30 7.80 19.31 -14.49
N HIS A 31 6.89 19.30 -15.45
CA HIS A 31 6.43 20.52 -16.11
C HIS A 31 5.55 21.31 -15.15
N ARG A 32 6.07 22.46 -14.72
CA ARG A 32 5.37 23.50 -13.97
C ARG A 32 4.37 24.18 -14.91
N PRO A 33 3.07 24.24 -14.63
CA PRO A 33 2.17 25.07 -15.42
C PRO A 33 2.44 26.54 -15.09
N THR A 34 2.86 27.28 -16.11
CA THR A 34 2.94 28.74 -16.05
C THR A 34 1.55 29.33 -16.01
N THR A 35 1.26 30.07 -14.94
CA THR A 35 0.07 30.92 -14.83
C THR A 35 0.25 32.15 -15.69
N GLU A 36 -0.45 32.22 -16.81
CA GLU A 36 -0.75 33.50 -17.47
C GLU A 36 -2.23 33.77 -17.40
N THR A 37 -2.58 34.83 -16.68
CA THR A 37 -3.89 35.46 -16.67
C THR A 37 -3.98 36.46 -17.82
N PRO A 38 -5.01 36.40 -18.65
CA PRO A 38 -5.43 37.60 -19.40
C PRO A 38 -6.69 38.18 -18.77
N THR A 39 -6.53 39.38 -18.23
CA THR A 39 -7.62 40.32 -17.97
C THR A 39 -8.15 40.87 -19.27
N ARG A 40 -9.47 40.78 -19.52
CA ARG A 40 -10.29 41.86 -20.02
C ARG A 40 -11.76 41.45 -20.12
N GLY A 41 -12.59 42.25 -19.50
CA GLY A 41 -14.01 42.11 -19.43
C GLY A 41 -14.75 42.44 -20.71
N LEU A 42 -16.00 42.05 -20.76
CA LEU A 42 -17.10 42.81 -21.31
C LEU A 42 -18.42 42.35 -20.67
N SER A 43 -19.16 43.35 -20.24
CA SER A 43 -20.46 43.24 -19.57
C SER A 43 -21.59 42.82 -20.52
N SER A 44 -22.55 42.21 -19.85
CA SER A 44 -24.02 42.38 -19.98
C SER A 44 -24.78 41.63 -21.05
N ILE A 45 -25.88 41.11 -20.51
CA ILE A 45 -27.27 41.00 -21.02
C ILE A 45 -27.66 39.56 -21.39
N PHE A 46 -28.50 39.03 -20.60
CA PHE A 46 -29.82 38.42 -20.79
C PHE A 46 -30.12 37.30 -19.79
N GLY A 47 -31.16 37.52 -19.00
CA GLY A 47 -32.33 36.66 -18.90
C GLY A 47 -32.22 35.48 -17.93
N SER A 48 -32.81 35.69 -16.77
CA SER A 48 -33.24 34.63 -15.84
C SER A 48 -34.03 33.52 -16.53
N PHE A 49 -33.50 32.28 -16.41
CA PHE A 49 -34.33 31.09 -16.35
C PHE A 49 -33.86 30.24 -15.17
N ALA A 50 -34.63 30.32 -14.10
CA ALA A 50 -34.48 29.45 -12.95
C ALA A 50 -34.97 28.05 -13.32
N GLY A 51 -34.06 27.18 -13.72
CA GLY A 51 -34.25 25.75 -13.77
C GLY A 51 -33.37 25.14 -12.69
N SER A 52 -33.97 24.80 -11.56
CA SER A 52 -33.31 24.12 -10.44
C SER A 52 -33.02 22.68 -10.85
N PHE A 53 -31.95 22.45 -11.60
CA PHE A 53 -31.35 21.14 -11.72
C PHE A 53 -30.32 21.04 -10.59
N GLY A 54 -30.59 20.18 -9.60
CA GLY A 54 -29.67 19.85 -8.53
C GLY A 54 -28.34 19.33 -9.11
N LEU A 55 -27.37 20.23 -9.26
CA LEU A 55 -25.98 19.89 -9.46
C LEU A 55 -25.52 19.26 -8.16
N GLY A 56 -25.55 17.93 -8.09
CA GLY A 56 -24.80 17.19 -7.09
C GLY A 56 -23.38 17.75 -7.07
N LYS A 57 -22.88 18.12 -5.90
CA LYS A 57 -21.49 18.55 -5.72
C LYS A 57 -20.60 17.49 -6.36
N GLN A 58 -20.04 17.75 -7.53
CA GLN A 58 -18.99 16.92 -8.09
C GLN A 58 -17.83 17.02 -7.09
N GLY A 59 -17.47 15.89 -6.50
CA GLY A 59 -16.29 15.81 -5.63
C GLY A 59 -15.08 16.34 -6.40
N ALA A 60 -14.12 16.95 -5.68
CA ALA A 60 -12.88 17.45 -6.27
C ALA A 60 -12.20 16.31 -7.06
N ALA A 61 -11.68 16.64 -8.25
CA ALA A 61 -10.94 15.69 -9.06
C ALA A 61 -9.59 15.33 -8.39
N CYS A 62 -9.16 14.08 -8.55
CA CYS A 62 -7.84 13.66 -8.07
C CYS A 62 -6.73 14.53 -8.71
N PRO A 63 -5.83 15.12 -7.92
CA PRO A 63 -4.72 15.90 -8.44
C PRO A 63 -3.83 15.10 -9.38
N ALA A 64 -3.37 15.71 -10.49
CA ALA A 64 -2.59 15.05 -11.54
C ALA A 64 -1.26 14.46 -11.03
N VAL A 65 -0.69 15.01 -9.96
CA VAL A 65 0.54 14.52 -9.33
C VAL A 65 0.45 13.05 -8.94
N TRP A 66 -0.73 12.55 -8.54
CA TRP A 66 -0.92 11.14 -8.18
C TRP A 66 -0.77 10.20 -9.38
N THR A 67 -1.10 10.64 -10.59
CA THR A 67 -0.84 9.88 -11.82
C THR A 67 0.67 9.80 -12.12
N GLN A 68 1.42 10.88 -11.87
CA GLN A 68 2.88 10.88 -12.03
C GLN A 68 3.54 9.95 -11.01
N ILE A 69 3.14 10.04 -9.72
CA ILE A 69 3.59 9.13 -8.66
C ILE A 69 3.28 7.68 -9.03
N SER A 70 2.08 7.39 -9.56
CA SER A 70 1.69 6.04 -9.99
C SER A 70 2.66 5.47 -11.03
N THR A 71 3.06 6.26 -12.02
CA THR A 71 4.03 5.83 -13.05
C THR A 71 5.38 5.46 -12.44
N THR A 72 5.89 6.31 -11.54
CA THR A 72 7.15 6.08 -10.83
C THR A 72 7.09 4.81 -9.96
N LEU A 73 6.00 4.63 -9.21
CA LEU A 73 5.83 3.46 -8.35
C LEU A 73 5.70 2.15 -9.13
N THR A 74 5.06 2.16 -10.30
CA THR A 74 4.95 0.96 -11.15
C THR A 74 6.33 0.43 -11.52
N ALA A 75 7.26 1.30 -11.90
CA ALA A 75 8.63 0.90 -12.26
C ALA A 75 9.41 0.30 -11.07
N GLN A 76 9.04 0.66 -9.83
CA GLN A 76 9.67 0.12 -8.62
C GLN A 76 9.02 -1.18 -8.13
N PHE A 77 7.73 -1.34 -8.35
CA PHE A 77 6.93 -2.40 -7.74
C PHE A 77 6.74 -3.63 -8.63
N LEU A 78 7.06 -3.54 -9.92
CA LEU A 78 6.94 -4.65 -10.86
C LEU A 78 8.28 -4.89 -11.55
N ALA A 79 8.76 -6.13 -11.51
CA ALA A 79 9.92 -6.58 -12.27
C ALA A 79 9.68 -8.02 -12.74
N ASP A 80 10.01 -8.32 -13.97
CA ASP A 80 9.87 -9.66 -14.58
C ASP A 80 8.46 -10.27 -14.43
N GLY A 81 7.43 -9.42 -14.47
CA GLY A 81 6.05 -9.83 -14.30
C GLY A 81 5.67 -10.24 -12.87
N GLN A 82 6.47 -9.90 -11.87
CA GLN A 82 6.26 -10.20 -10.45
C GLN A 82 6.37 -8.95 -9.59
N CYS A 83 5.69 -8.91 -8.46
CA CYS A 83 5.88 -7.81 -7.53
C CYS A 83 7.20 -7.94 -6.76
N THR A 84 7.84 -6.78 -6.57
CA THR A 84 9.18 -6.67 -5.99
C THR A 84 9.17 -6.66 -4.46
N ASP A 85 10.36 -6.76 -3.83
CA ASP A 85 10.52 -6.56 -2.39
C ASP A 85 10.12 -5.13 -1.96
N ALA A 86 10.28 -4.13 -2.87
CA ALA A 86 9.81 -2.77 -2.62
C ALA A 86 8.28 -2.70 -2.51
N ALA A 87 7.55 -3.39 -3.39
CA ALA A 87 6.09 -3.50 -3.30
C ALA A 87 5.66 -4.15 -1.97
N ARG A 88 6.30 -5.26 -1.59
CA ARG A 88 6.04 -5.99 -0.33
C ARG A 88 6.25 -5.10 0.89
N ALA A 89 7.38 -4.41 0.96
CA ALA A 89 7.68 -3.49 2.06
C ALA A 89 6.69 -2.32 2.12
N THR A 90 6.24 -1.83 0.96
CA THR A 90 5.26 -0.74 0.88
C THR A 90 3.87 -1.19 1.38
N ILE A 91 3.43 -2.40 1.04
CA ILE A 91 2.18 -2.95 1.59
C ILE A 91 2.26 -3.03 3.12
N ARG A 92 3.39 -3.54 3.65
CA ARG A 92 3.62 -3.63 5.09
C ARG A 92 3.66 -2.25 5.76
N SER A 93 4.28 -1.24 5.14
CA SER A 93 4.40 0.10 5.72
C SER A 93 3.05 0.76 5.99
N SER A 94 2.04 0.54 5.15
CA SER A 94 0.70 1.09 5.37
C SER A 94 0.00 0.50 6.59
N PHE A 95 0.22 -0.79 6.86
CA PHE A 95 -0.26 -1.43 8.07
C PHE A 95 0.46 -0.86 9.30
N HIS A 96 1.79 -0.74 9.25
CA HIS A 96 2.59 -0.25 10.37
C HIS A 96 2.31 1.23 10.70
N ASP A 97 2.00 2.07 9.72
CA ASP A 97 1.56 3.44 9.94
C ASP A 97 0.18 3.49 10.61
N CYS A 98 -0.82 2.84 9.99
CA CYS A 98 -2.20 2.93 10.44
C CYS A 98 -2.48 2.18 11.75
N PHE A 99 -1.97 0.97 11.88
CA PHE A 99 -2.38 0.07 12.95
C PHE A 99 -1.75 0.43 14.29
N ASN A 100 -0.61 1.13 14.27
CA ASN A 100 0.04 1.62 15.47
C ASN A 100 -0.78 2.74 16.15
N GLY A 101 -1.43 3.62 15.38
CA GLY A 101 -2.25 4.71 15.91
C GLY A 101 -3.28 5.23 14.92
N ALA A 102 -2.81 5.91 13.89
CA ALA A 102 -3.63 6.48 12.84
C ALA A 102 -2.88 6.42 11.50
N CYS A 103 -3.61 6.51 10.38
CA CYS A 103 -2.99 6.63 9.06
C CYS A 103 -2.58 8.09 8.84
N ASP A 104 -1.52 8.54 9.51
CA ASP A 104 -1.12 9.95 9.59
C ASP A 104 0.32 10.24 9.18
N GLY A 105 1.03 9.21 8.67
CA GLY A 105 2.39 9.36 8.16
C GLY A 105 3.46 9.43 9.25
N SER A 106 3.10 9.27 10.52
CA SER A 106 4.04 9.31 11.66
C SER A 106 5.13 8.24 11.54
N LEU A 107 4.85 7.11 10.91
CA LEU A 107 5.84 6.09 10.60
C LEU A 107 7.13 6.69 10.00
N ILE A 108 6.98 7.65 9.08
CA ILE A 108 8.09 8.34 8.41
C ILE A 108 8.43 9.65 9.12
N LEU A 109 7.42 10.49 9.38
CA LEU A 109 7.61 11.86 9.86
C LEU A 109 8.10 11.93 11.30
N ALA A 110 7.74 10.95 12.14
CA ALA A 110 8.22 10.81 13.51
C ALA A 110 9.38 9.81 13.65
N ASN A 111 10.00 9.40 12.53
CA ASN A 111 11.14 8.46 12.49
C ASN A 111 10.85 7.09 13.14
N GLU A 112 9.59 6.63 13.15
CA GLU A 112 9.23 5.34 13.72
C GLU A 112 9.82 4.15 12.94
N CYS A 113 10.21 4.36 11.67
CA CYS A 113 10.90 3.36 10.85
C CYS A 113 12.22 2.86 11.49
N ALA A 114 12.81 3.63 12.41
CA ALA A 114 13.98 3.24 13.17
C ALA A 114 13.66 2.31 14.36
N ASN A 115 12.40 2.15 14.74
CA ASN A 115 11.97 1.30 15.83
C ASN A 115 12.13 -0.19 15.48
N SER A 116 12.48 -1.00 16.48
CA SER A 116 12.72 -2.45 16.29
C SER A 116 11.52 -3.20 15.68
N GLU A 117 10.29 -2.81 16.01
CA GLU A 117 9.05 -3.39 15.45
C GLU A 117 8.83 -3.05 13.97
N ASN A 118 9.49 -1.99 13.47
CA ASN A 118 9.46 -1.54 12.08
C ASN A 118 10.69 -1.99 11.28
N LYS A 119 11.53 -2.82 11.86
CA LYS A 119 12.75 -3.31 11.24
C LYS A 119 12.50 -3.86 9.83
N GLY A 120 13.33 -3.45 8.85
CA GLY A 120 13.19 -3.79 7.44
C GLY A 120 12.31 -2.82 6.63
N LEU A 121 11.73 -1.79 7.26
CA LEU A 121 11.01 -0.72 6.57
C LEU A 121 11.87 0.52 6.28
N GLU A 122 13.08 0.61 6.82
CA GLU A 122 13.94 1.81 6.76
C GLU A 122 14.12 2.29 5.31
N ARG A 123 14.30 1.35 4.39
CA ARG A 123 14.51 1.67 2.97
C ARG A 123 13.26 2.21 2.30
N VAL A 124 12.09 1.57 2.51
CA VAL A 124 10.83 2.07 1.93
C VAL A 124 10.45 3.40 2.52
N CYS A 125 10.69 3.61 3.81
CA CYS A 125 10.46 4.90 4.48
C CYS A 125 11.30 6.01 3.85
N GLY A 126 12.60 5.77 3.63
CA GLY A 126 13.48 6.73 2.95
C GLY A 126 13.03 7.02 1.51
N ASN A 127 12.62 6.00 0.77
CA ASN A 127 12.14 6.18 -0.60
C ASN A 127 10.84 7.00 -0.65
N LEU A 128 9.87 6.69 0.20
CA LEU A 128 8.60 7.43 0.25
C LEU A 128 8.80 8.86 0.76
N ALA A 129 9.70 9.09 1.74
CA ALA A 129 10.07 10.43 2.18
C ALA A 129 10.65 11.27 1.01
N ASN A 130 11.52 10.68 0.19
CA ASN A 130 12.07 11.33 -0.98
C ASN A 130 10.98 11.67 -2.02
N VAL A 131 10.06 10.75 -2.31
CA VAL A 131 8.95 11.00 -3.23
C VAL A 131 8.06 12.13 -2.70
N ALA A 132 7.71 12.12 -1.41
CA ALA A 132 6.91 13.19 -0.80
C ALA A 132 7.61 14.55 -0.93
N SER A 133 8.91 14.61 -0.64
CA SER A 133 9.71 15.83 -0.74
C SER A 133 9.78 16.39 -2.17
N GLN A 134 9.90 15.50 -3.18
CA GLN A 134 10.00 15.91 -4.58
C GLN A 134 8.64 16.33 -5.16
N THR A 135 7.56 15.74 -4.70
CA THR A 135 6.21 15.95 -5.26
C THR A 135 5.35 16.91 -4.46
N GLY A 136 5.73 17.19 -3.21
CA GLY A 136 4.98 18.07 -2.31
C GLY A 136 3.66 17.46 -1.80
N VAL A 137 3.43 16.13 -1.94
CA VAL A 137 2.26 15.47 -1.39
C VAL A 137 2.45 15.14 0.10
N GLY A 138 1.33 15.00 0.83
CA GLY A 138 1.37 14.55 2.22
C GLY A 138 1.91 13.13 2.35
N VAL A 139 2.70 12.88 3.40
CA VAL A 139 3.33 11.57 3.64
C VAL A 139 2.29 10.52 4.01
N ALA A 140 1.29 10.88 4.82
CA ALA A 140 0.17 10.00 5.17
C ALA A 140 -0.56 9.48 3.93
N ASP A 141 -0.88 10.39 3.00
CA ASP A 141 -1.53 10.02 1.75
C ASP A 141 -0.64 9.16 0.87
N LEU A 142 0.66 9.51 0.80
CA LEU A 142 1.61 8.78 -0.04
C LEU A 142 1.78 7.33 0.42
N ILE A 143 1.87 7.07 1.73
CA ILE A 143 1.97 5.70 2.27
C ILE A 143 0.75 4.88 1.83
N GLN A 144 -0.46 5.42 2.00
CA GLN A 144 -1.69 4.69 1.67
C GLN A 144 -1.87 4.52 0.15
N PHE A 145 -1.56 5.56 -0.63
CA PHE A 145 -1.60 5.48 -2.09
C PHE A 145 -0.59 4.45 -2.62
N ALA A 146 0.64 4.49 -2.13
CA ALA A 146 1.69 3.58 -2.55
C ALA A 146 1.36 2.11 -2.18
N ALA A 147 0.72 1.85 -1.03
CA ALA A 147 0.30 0.51 -0.64
C ALA A 147 -0.83 -0.01 -1.55
N ALA A 148 -1.87 0.80 -1.80
CA ALA A 148 -2.93 0.43 -2.75
C ALA A 148 -2.38 0.20 -4.16
N HIS A 149 -1.40 1.03 -4.58
CA HIS A 149 -0.68 0.88 -5.83
C HIS A 149 0.12 -0.42 -5.88
N ALA A 150 0.87 -0.76 -4.82
CA ALA A 150 1.68 -1.98 -4.73
C ALA A 150 0.80 -3.25 -4.81
N ILE A 151 -0.32 -3.28 -4.10
CA ILE A 151 -1.31 -4.36 -4.17
C ILE A 151 -1.80 -4.51 -5.62
N LYS A 152 -2.20 -3.42 -6.26
CA LYS A 152 -2.71 -3.45 -7.64
C LYS A 152 -1.65 -3.84 -8.67
N THR A 153 -0.39 -3.52 -8.43
CA THR A 153 0.73 -3.83 -9.31
C THR A 153 1.16 -5.28 -9.21
N CYS A 154 1.02 -5.92 -8.04
CA CYS A 154 1.23 -7.35 -7.89
C CYS A 154 0.25 -8.10 -8.80
N PRO A 155 0.72 -9.01 -9.68
CA PRO A 155 -0.14 -9.77 -10.59
C PRO A 155 -1.27 -10.47 -9.82
N GLY A 156 -2.51 -10.22 -10.23
CA GLY A 156 -3.69 -10.74 -9.54
C GLY A 156 -4.24 -9.85 -8.41
N GLY A 157 -3.54 -8.76 -8.06
CA GLY A 157 -3.95 -7.85 -6.98
C GLY A 157 -5.26 -7.10 -7.26
N PRO A 158 -6.16 -6.99 -6.28
CA PRO A 158 -7.40 -6.24 -6.41
C PRO A 158 -7.15 -4.73 -6.45
N THR A 159 -8.14 -3.97 -6.84
CA THR A 159 -8.11 -2.50 -6.68
C THR A 159 -8.67 -2.15 -5.31
N VAL A 160 -7.82 -1.63 -4.44
CA VAL A 160 -8.21 -1.05 -3.15
C VAL A 160 -8.49 0.44 -3.38
N PRO A 161 -9.71 0.94 -3.09
CA PRO A 161 -10.01 2.36 -3.21
C PRO A 161 -9.07 3.21 -2.33
N VAL A 162 -8.57 4.30 -2.89
CA VAL A 162 -7.68 5.19 -2.15
C VAL A 162 -8.17 6.62 -2.21
N LYS A 163 -8.17 7.26 -1.04
CA LYS A 163 -8.49 8.68 -0.87
C LYS A 163 -7.27 9.43 -0.38
N VAL A 164 -7.17 10.71 -0.74
CA VAL A 164 -6.10 11.63 -0.32
C VAL A 164 -6.70 12.84 0.38
N GLY A 165 -5.92 13.52 1.21
CA GLY A 165 -6.36 14.65 2.04
C GLY A 165 -6.20 14.36 3.53
N ARG A 166 -5.42 13.34 3.91
CA ARG A 166 -5.05 13.06 5.31
C ARG A 166 -4.20 14.17 5.86
N LYS A 167 -4.23 14.30 7.18
CA LYS A 167 -3.36 15.23 7.90
C LYS A 167 -2.10 14.47 8.36
N ASP A 168 -0.95 15.00 7.99
CA ASP A 168 0.35 14.50 8.44
C ASP A 168 0.58 14.79 9.93
N SER A 169 1.26 13.87 10.64
CA SER A 169 1.64 13.95 12.04
C SER A 169 3.13 13.72 12.24
N ASN A 170 3.76 14.57 13.06
CA ASN A 170 5.14 14.37 13.50
C ASN A 170 5.22 13.80 14.93
N THR A 171 4.10 13.30 15.46
CA THR A 171 4.04 12.73 16.80
C THR A 171 4.19 11.22 16.70
N ALA A 172 5.22 10.67 17.32
CA ALA A 172 5.47 9.23 17.34
C ALA A 172 4.39 8.50 18.15
N ASN A 173 4.01 7.32 17.67
CA ASN A 173 3.12 6.40 18.36
C ASN A 173 3.86 5.61 19.46
N ALA A 174 3.10 5.03 20.39
CA ALA A 174 3.63 4.15 21.41
C ALA A 174 4.17 2.85 20.81
N LEU A 175 5.27 2.34 21.37
CA LEU A 175 5.81 1.03 21.00
C LEU A 175 4.95 -0.11 21.55
N GLY A 176 5.02 -1.27 20.88
CA GLY A 176 4.38 -2.51 21.32
C GLY A 176 2.89 -2.60 21.02
N VAL A 177 2.36 -1.74 20.17
CA VAL A 177 0.96 -1.82 19.69
C VAL A 177 0.84 -2.75 18.49
N LEU A 178 1.89 -2.86 17.67
CA LEU A 178 1.89 -3.74 16.51
C LEU A 178 1.94 -5.22 16.92
N PRO A 179 1.20 -6.11 16.23
CA PRO A 179 1.20 -7.53 16.56
C PRO A 179 2.54 -8.19 16.24
N SER A 180 3.01 -9.05 17.13
CA SER A 180 4.20 -9.88 16.89
C SER A 180 3.89 -11.06 15.95
N GLY A 181 4.87 -11.51 15.17
CA GLY A 181 4.81 -12.76 14.41
C GLY A 181 4.62 -14.02 15.27
N HIS A 182 4.85 -13.90 16.59
CA HIS A 182 4.61 -14.97 17.58
C HIS A 182 3.29 -14.83 18.34
N ALA A 183 2.45 -13.82 18.05
CA ALA A 183 1.25 -13.53 18.83
C ALA A 183 0.25 -14.68 18.86
N GLY A 184 -0.41 -14.84 20.01
CA GLY A 184 -1.50 -15.79 20.22
C GLY A 184 -2.76 -15.43 19.44
N GLY A 185 -3.57 -16.44 19.05
CA GLY A 185 -4.79 -16.20 18.27
C GLY A 185 -5.80 -15.32 19.01
N ASN A 186 -6.00 -15.52 20.31
CA ASN A 186 -6.87 -14.67 21.14
C ASN A 186 -6.37 -13.23 21.21
N ASP A 187 -5.05 -13.03 21.37
CA ASP A 187 -4.45 -11.70 21.45
C ASP A 187 -4.65 -10.93 20.14
N LEU A 188 -4.46 -11.61 19.02
CA LEU A 188 -4.68 -11.03 17.69
C LEU A 188 -6.14 -10.65 17.46
N VAL A 189 -7.09 -11.56 17.77
CA VAL A 189 -8.53 -11.28 17.64
C VAL A 189 -8.93 -10.10 18.52
N ASN A 190 -8.48 -10.06 19.76
CA ASN A 190 -8.79 -8.97 20.70
C ASN A 190 -8.16 -7.65 20.27
N LEU A 191 -6.90 -7.66 19.81
CA LEU A 191 -6.20 -6.48 19.32
C LEU A 191 -6.91 -5.89 18.09
N PHE A 192 -7.27 -6.72 17.11
CA PHE A 192 -7.99 -6.25 15.94
C PHE A 192 -9.40 -5.76 16.30
N ALA A 193 -10.10 -6.46 17.20
CA ALA A 193 -11.40 -6.01 17.69
C ALA A 193 -11.34 -4.66 18.40
N SER A 194 -10.29 -4.37 19.18
CA SER A 194 -10.09 -3.08 19.83
C SER A 194 -9.97 -1.90 18.86
N LYS A 195 -9.56 -2.19 17.63
CA LYS A 195 -9.48 -1.23 16.51
C LYS A 195 -10.69 -1.31 15.58
N GLY A 196 -11.73 -2.04 15.99
CA GLY A 196 -13.00 -2.15 15.27
C GLY A 196 -13.01 -3.18 14.14
N PHE A 197 -11.99 -4.04 13.98
CA PHE A 197 -11.99 -5.10 12.98
C PHE A 197 -12.66 -6.37 13.47
N THR A 198 -13.39 -7.01 12.57
CA THR A 198 -14.00 -8.32 12.81
C THR A 198 -12.98 -9.45 12.63
N PRO A 199 -13.27 -10.67 13.13
CA PRO A 199 -12.43 -11.84 12.81
C PRO A 199 -12.32 -12.14 11.32
N VAL A 200 -13.34 -11.78 10.52
CA VAL A 200 -13.30 -11.89 9.05
C VAL A 200 -12.33 -10.87 8.45
N ASP A 201 -12.35 -9.63 8.95
CA ASP A 201 -11.39 -8.58 8.52
C ASP A 201 -9.95 -9.01 8.84
N LEU A 202 -9.70 -9.55 10.05
CA LEU A 202 -8.39 -10.07 10.43
C LEU A 202 -7.92 -11.19 9.49
N ALA A 203 -8.79 -12.20 9.26
CA ALA A 203 -8.46 -13.29 8.33
C ALA A 203 -8.22 -12.79 6.90
N ALA A 204 -8.92 -11.75 6.46
CA ALA A 204 -8.72 -11.16 5.14
C ALA A 204 -7.40 -10.37 5.05
N LEU A 205 -7.09 -9.54 6.04
CA LEU A 205 -5.90 -8.68 6.06
C LEU A 205 -4.61 -9.50 6.16
N ILE A 206 -4.57 -10.56 6.98
CA ILE A 206 -3.39 -11.41 7.09
C ILE A 206 -3.06 -12.12 5.77
N GLY A 207 -4.03 -12.27 4.87
CA GLY A 207 -3.82 -12.77 3.52
C GLY A 207 -2.83 -11.96 2.69
N ALA A 208 -2.53 -10.69 3.05
CA ALA A 208 -1.45 -9.92 2.45
C ALA A 208 -0.08 -10.61 2.56
N HIS A 209 0.06 -11.59 3.46
CA HIS A 209 1.25 -12.43 3.59
C HIS A 209 1.53 -13.30 2.37
N THR A 210 0.60 -13.46 1.42
CA THR A 210 0.88 -14.04 0.09
C THR A 210 2.01 -13.27 -0.64
N ALA A 211 2.14 -11.97 -0.38
CA ALA A 211 3.21 -11.12 -0.92
C ALA A 211 4.22 -10.77 0.17
N ALA A 212 4.60 -11.70 1.04
CA ALA A 212 5.53 -11.43 2.14
C ALA A 212 6.65 -12.48 2.24
N LYS A 213 7.78 -12.02 2.79
CA LYS A 213 8.93 -12.86 3.16
C LYS A 213 9.27 -12.59 4.62
N GLN A 214 9.59 -13.63 5.38
CA GLN A 214 10.17 -13.44 6.69
C GLN A 214 11.65 -13.05 6.59
N ILE A 215 12.12 -12.24 7.51
CA ILE A 215 13.53 -11.83 7.58
C ILE A 215 14.09 -11.98 9.00
N PHE A 216 13.27 -11.74 10.02
CA PHE A 216 13.73 -11.56 11.39
C PHE A 216 13.23 -12.64 12.37
N GLU A 217 12.16 -13.35 12.01
CA GLU A 217 11.59 -14.41 12.87
C GLU A 217 12.54 -15.60 13.02
N ASP A 218 13.15 -16.00 11.92
CA ASP A 218 14.26 -16.96 11.88
C ASP A 218 15.37 -16.40 10.98
N PRO A 219 16.41 -15.77 11.55
CA PRO A 219 17.51 -15.21 10.78
C PRO A 219 18.24 -16.21 9.89
N SER A 220 18.21 -17.51 10.23
CA SER A 220 18.84 -18.57 9.42
C SER A 220 18.08 -18.83 8.11
N GLN A 221 16.81 -18.44 8.05
CA GLN A 221 15.90 -18.55 6.91
C GLN A 221 15.47 -17.20 6.37
N ALA A 222 16.25 -16.14 6.61
CA ALA A 222 15.92 -14.79 6.16
C ALA A 222 15.68 -14.75 4.64
N GLY A 223 14.58 -14.10 4.24
CA GLY A 223 14.15 -14.01 2.84
C GLY A 223 13.21 -15.13 2.39
N THR A 224 12.92 -16.13 3.26
CA THR A 224 11.99 -17.21 2.92
C THR A 224 10.57 -16.67 2.78
N PRO A 225 9.88 -16.98 1.66
CA PRO A 225 8.50 -16.56 1.43
C PRO A 225 7.51 -17.20 2.41
N LEU A 226 6.38 -16.53 2.64
CA LEU A 226 5.28 -17.06 3.45
C LEU A 226 4.28 -17.90 2.64
N ASP A 227 4.43 -17.92 1.31
CA ASP A 227 3.81 -18.90 0.42
C ASP A 227 4.72 -19.19 -0.79
N SER A 228 4.31 -20.13 -1.63
CA SER A 228 5.12 -20.57 -2.79
C SER A 228 5.10 -19.61 -3.97
N THR A 229 4.28 -18.56 -3.96
CA THR A 229 4.04 -17.64 -5.09
C THR A 229 4.20 -16.17 -4.73
N VAL A 230 5.18 -15.86 -3.90
CA VAL A 230 5.42 -14.53 -3.29
C VAL A 230 5.46 -13.32 -4.26
N GLY A 231 5.65 -13.57 -5.54
CA GLY A 231 5.63 -12.54 -6.59
C GLY A 231 4.25 -12.28 -7.19
N THR A 232 3.21 -12.99 -6.72
CA THR A 232 1.85 -12.96 -7.25
C THR A 232 0.86 -12.78 -6.10
N TRP A 233 -0.16 -11.98 -6.31
CA TRP A 233 -1.26 -11.82 -5.36
C TRP A 233 -2.30 -12.93 -5.58
N ASP A 234 -2.16 -14.02 -4.89
CA ASP A 234 -3.08 -15.16 -4.98
C ASP A 234 -3.45 -15.70 -3.59
N ASN A 235 -4.27 -16.73 -3.53
CA ASN A 235 -4.78 -17.25 -2.26
C ASN A 235 -4.08 -18.54 -1.79
N LYS A 236 -2.93 -18.86 -2.32
CA LYS A 236 -2.16 -20.06 -1.89
C LYS A 236 -1.69 -19.98 -0.45
N TYR A 237 -1.36 -18.77 0.01
CA TYR A 237 -1.01 -18.51 1.41
C TYR A 237 -1.96 -19.23 2.39
N PHE A 238 -3.28 -19.13 2.19
CA PHE A 238 -4.26 -19.74 3.08
C PHE A 238 -4.18 -21.26 3.12
N SER A 239 -4.13 -21.88 1.95
CA SER A 239 -4.10 -23.35 1.84
C SER A 239 -2.74 -23.93 2.29
N GLU A 240 -1.64 -23.25 1.95
CA GLU A 240 -0.29 -23.69 2.31
C GLU A 240 -0.01 -23.52 3.80
N THR A 241 -0.41 -22.40 4.41
CA THR A 241 -0.33 -22.17 5.87
C THR A 241 -1.13 -23.24 6.62
N LYS A 242 -2.38 -23.49 6.20
CA LYS A 242 -3.25 -24.45 6.87
C LYS A 242 -2.73 -25.90 6.77
N SER A 243 -2.15 -26.26 5.62
CA SER A 243 -1.62 -27.62 5.38
C SER A 243 -0.18 -27.81 5.86
N GLY A 244 0.50 -26.75 6.34
CA GLY A 244 1.90 -26.78 6.72
C GLY A 244 2.87 -26.95 5.54
N LYS A 245 2.43 -26.55 4.31
CA LYS A 245 3.22 -26.65 3.08
C LYS A 245 3.84 -25.31 2.65
N ALA A 246 3.55 -24.22 3.35
CA ALA A 246 4.18 -22.94 3.09
C ALA A 246 5.70 -23.06 3.31
N PRO A 247 6.55 -22.36 2.51
CA PRO A 247 8.01 -22.36 2.71
C PRO A 247 8.40 -21.92 4.12
N PHE A 248 7.67 -20.94 4.69
CA PHE A 248 7.74 -20.53 6.08
C PHE A 248 6.33 -20.16 6.58
N THR A 249 6.06 -20.43 7.85
CA THR A 249 4.79 -20.05 8.49
C THR A 249 5.07 -19.35 9.80
N LEU A 250 4.60 -18.11 9.94
CA LEU A 250 4.64 -17.38 11.21
C LEU A 250 3.76 -18.10 12.24
N THR A 251 4.15 -18.05 13.52
CA THR A 251 3.32 -18.57 14.60
C THR A 251 1.95 -17.88 14.65
N SER A 252 1.92 -16.57 14.44
CA SER A 252 0.70 -15.78 14.32
C SER A 252 -0.23 -16.26 13.21
N ASP A 253 0.32 -16.57 12.02
CA ASP A 253 -0.44 -17.08 10.87
C ASP A 253 -1.09 -18.42 11.19
N LYS A 254 -0.33 -19.34 11.76
CA LYS A 254 -0.83 -20.64 12.21
C LYS A 254 -1.93 -20.49 13.25
N ASN A 255 -1.74 -19.59 14.21
CA ASN A 255 -2.72 -19.33 15.26
C ASN A 255 -4.04 -18.81 14.67
N ILE A 256 -3.98 -17.87 13.70
CA ILE A 256 -5.18 -17.35 13.02
C ILE A 256 -5.83 -18.42 12.15
N ALA A 257 -5.06 -19.25 11.44
CA ALA A 257 -5.61 -20.35 10.63
C ALA A 257 -6.39 -21.39 11.47
N GLN A 258 -6.10 -21.51 12.77
CA GLN A 258 -6.67 -22.49 13.69
C GLN A 258 -7.66 -21.90 14.71
N HIS A 259 -7.70 -20.59 14.89
CA HIS A 259 -8.54 -19.96 15.91
C HIS A 259 -10.04 -20.09 15.56
N PRO A 260 -10.93 -20.42 16.55
CA PRO A 260 -12.34 -20.71 16.29
C PRO A 260 -13.11 -19.65 15.50
N LEU A 261 -12.77 -18.36 15.71
CA LEU A 261 -13.46 -17.24 15.04
C LEU A 261 -12.91 -16.93 13.65
N THR A 262 -11.68 -17.33 13.33
CA THR A 262 -11.02 -16.99 12.07
C THR A 262 -10.80 -18.20 11.15
N ALA A 263 -10.81 -19.43 11.65
CA ALA A 263 -10.55 -20.64 10.87
C ALA A 263 -11.52 -20.85 9.71
N ALA A 264 -12.82 -20.54 9.91
CA ALA A 264 -13.82 -20.67 8.86
C ALA A 264 -13.59 -19.67 7.70
N PRO A 265 -13.50 -18.33 7.92
CA PRO A 265 -13.16 -17.39 6.86
C PRO A 265 -11.79 -17.65 6.25
N PHE A 266 -10.76 -18.02 7.04
CA PHE A 266 -9.44 -18.38 6.54
C PHE A 266 -9.51 -19.54 5.55
N THR A 267 -10.29 -20.57 5.84
CA THR A 267 -10.50 -21.72 4.93
C THR A 267 -11.24 -21.30 3.66
N MET A 268 -12.31 -20.49 3.80
CA MET A 268 -13.10 -20.00 2.68
C MET A 268 -12.24 -19.18 1.70
N PHE A 269 -11.34 -18.36 2.21
CA PHE A 269 -10.43 -17.55 1.40
C PHE A 269 -9.43 -18.41 0.62
N GLY A 270 -8.96 -19.51 1.20
CA GLY A 270 -8.15 -20.52 0.49
C GLY A 270 -8.90 -21.22 -0.65
N LEU A 271 -10.23 -21.32 -0.56
CA LEU A 271 -11.07 -21.93 -1.59
C LEU A 271 -11.52 -20.94 -2.67
N SER A 272 -11.59 -19.66 -2.35
CA SER A 272 -12.13 -18.62 -3.25
C SER A 272 -11.32 -17.33 -3.16
N LYS A 273 -10.45 -17.13 -4.16
CA LYS A 273 -9.71 -15.85 -4.30
C LYS A 273 -10.66 -14.65 -4.41
N GLY A 274 -11.77 -14.77 -5.15
CA GLY A 274 -12.73 -13.68 -5.30
C GLY A 274 -13.41 -13.30 -3.98
N ALA A 275 -13.72 -14.27 -3.11
CA ALA A 275 -14.25 -14.00 -1.78
C ALA A 275 -13.19 -13.30 -0.90
N TRP A 276 -11.94 -13.76 -0.96
CA TRP A 276 -10.85 -13.10 -0.26
C TRP A 276 -10.62 -11.67 -0.77
N ASP A 277 -10.49 -11.46 -2.08
CA ASP A 277 -10.27 -10.12 -2.65
C ASP A 277 -11.37 -9.13 -2.19
N ALA A 278 -12.64 -9.55 -2.20
CA ALA A 278 -13.73 -8.70 -1.75
C ALA A 278 -13.62 -8.34 -0.25
N ALA A 279 -13.33 -9.33 0.59
CA ALA A 279 -13.15 -9.12 2.03
C ALA A 279 -11.89 -8.27 2.33
N PHE A 280 -10.79 -8.54 1.62
CA PHE A 280 -9.54 -7.79 1.74
C PHE A 280 -9.72 -6.33 1.35
N VAL A 281 -10.34 -6.04 0.22
CA VAL A 281 -10.62 -4.66 -0.22
C VAL A 281 -11.44 -3.91 0.83
N SER A 282 -12.48 -4.55 1.40
CA SER A 282 -13.29 -3.96 2.45
C SER A 282 -12.46 -3.65 3.71
N ALA A 283 -11.70 -4.64 4.21
CA ALA A 283 -10.90 -4.52 5.42
C ALA A 283 -9.72 -3.53 5.25
N MET A 284 -9.06 -3.55 4.09
CA MET A 284 -7.97 -2.62 3.78
C MET A 284 -8.46 -1.18 3.61
N THR A 285 -9.62 -0.97 2.99
CA THR A 285 -10.27 0.35 2.92
C THR A 285 -10.57 0.88 4.31
N LYS A 286 -11.09 0.02 5.20
CA LYS A 286 -11.35 0.36 6.60
C LYS A 286 -10.05 0.70 7.34
N MET A 287 -9.00 -0.11 7.17
CA MET A 287 -7.69 0.12 7.79
C MET A 287 -7.09 1.46 7.37
N SER A 288 -7.18 1.79 6.08
CA SER A 288 -6.66 3.06 5.54
C SER A 288 -7.35 4.32 6.09
N MET A 289 -8.41 4.13 6.87
CA MET A 289 -9.20 5.21 7.49
C MET A 289 -9.06 5.26 9.02
N LEU A 290 -8.19 4.43 9.62
CA LEU A 290 -7.96 4.48 11.06
C LEU A 290 -7.45 5.87 11.48
N GLY A 291 -8.16 6.52 12.42
CA GLY A 291 -7.82 7.85 12.92
C GLY A 291 -7.99 8.99 11.91
N VAL A 292 -8.57 8.72 10.71
CA VAL A 292 -8.70 9.70 9.62
C VAL A 292 -10.08 10.33 9.63
N GLN A 293 -10.14 11.66 9.51
CA GLN A 293 -11.37 12.40 9.27
C GLN A 293 -11.80 12.19 7.81
N SER A 294 -13.05 11.78 7.58
CA SER A 294 -13.54 11.46 6.23
C SER A 294 -13.85 12.69 5.37
N ASP A 295 -14.06 13.85 6.02
CA ASP A 295 -14.50 15.06 5.34
C ASP A 295 -13.34 15.70 4.53
N GLY A 296 -13.65 16.07 3.30
CA GLY A 296 -12.69 16.73 2.42
C GLY A 296 -11.72 15.79 1.70
N LEU A 297 -11.78 14.48 1.93
CA LEU A 297 -10.96 13.53 1.20
C LEU A 297 -11.38 13.42 -0.27
N ILE A 298 -10.39 13.32 -1.15
CA ILE A 298 -10.54 13.21 -2.60
C ILE A 298 -10.26 11.77 -3.02
N ASP A 299 -11.14 11.18 -3.82
CA ASP A 299 -10.91 9.84 -4.39
C ASP A 299 -9.86 9.90 -5.50
N CYS A 300 -8.76 9.17 -5.30
CA CYS A 300 -7.67 9.01 -6.25
C CYS A 300 -7.51 7.57 -6.77
N THR A 301 -8.52 6.74 -6.62
CA THR A 301 -8.51 5.34 -7.10
C THR A 301 -8.23 5.26 -8.61
N SER A 302 -8.70 6.25 -9.38
CA SER A 302 -8.46 6.32 -10.84
C SER A 302 -7.00 6.57 -11.23
N ALA A 303 -6.15 7.00 -10.31
CA ALA A 303 -4.73 7.19 -10.53
C ALA A 303 -3.92 5.89 -10.33
N LEU A 304 -4.52 4.82 -9.79
CA LEU A 304 -3.89 3.52 -9.64
C LEU A 304 -3.69 2.83 -11.02
N PRO A 305 -2.76 1.85 -11.15
CA PRO A 305 -2.55 1.10 -12.37
C PRO A 305 -3.86 0.45 -12.89
N GLY A 306 -4.15 0.62 -14.18
CA GLY A 306 -5.37 0.08 -14.79
C GLY A 306 -6.66 0.79 -14.36
N GLY A 307 -6.58 1.88 -13.59
CA GLY A 307 -7.70 2.77 -13.34
C GLY A 307 -8.23 3.31 -14.67
N SER A 308 -9.54 3.20 -14.90
CA SER A 308 -10.15 3.70 -16.12
C SER A 308 -10.00 5.22 -16.16
N ARG A 309 -9.13 5.74 -17.02
CA ARG A 309 -9.30 7.10 -17.54
C ARG A 309 -10.72 7.14 -18.07
N LYS A 310 -11.59 8.02 -17.54
CA LYS A 310 -12.84 8.35 -18.23
C LYS A 310 -12.44 8.58 -19.68
N ARG A 311 -12.92 7.73 -20.60
CA ARG A 311 -12.82 8.01 -22.02
C ARG A 311 -13.40 9.41 -22.17
N GLU A 312 -12.59 10.40 -22.51
CA GLU A 312 -13.10 11.59 -23.15
C GLU A 312 -13.85 11.07 -24.37
N VAL A 313 -15.17 11.05 -24.27
CA VAL A 313 -16.03 10.92 -25.43
C VAL A 313 -15.76 12.22 -26.18
N LYS A 314 -14.81 12.19 -27.13
CA LYS A 314 -14.79 13.20 -28.19
C LYS A 314 -16.17 13.16 -28.79
N ASN A 315 -16.98 14.15 -28.46
CA ASN A 315 -18.19 14.43 -29.21
C ASN A 315 -17.75 14.64 -30.66
N SER A 316 -17.70 13.55 -31.42
CA SER A 316 -17.74 13.63 -32.86
C SER A 316 -19.12 14.16 -33.17
N ASN A 317 -19.15 15.44 -33.47
CA ASN A 317 -20.39 16.11 -33.92
C ASN A 317 -21.01 15.25 -35.00
N LEU A 318 -22.26 14.83 -34.77
CA LEU A 318 -23.07 14.04 -35.68
C LEU A 318 -23.22 14.72 -37.04
N PHE A 319 -22.84 15.99 -37.17
CA PHE A 319 -22.90 16.81 -38.38
C PHE A 319 -21.74 16.62 -39.37
N ASP A 320 -20.66 15.96 -39.00
CA ASP A 320 -19.55 15.72 -39.93
C ASP A 320 -19.76 14.48 -40.85
N ARG A 321 -20.87 13.76 -40.69
CA ARG A 321 -21.20 12.59 -41.52
C ARG A 321 -22.21 12.87 -42.64
N LEU A 322 -22.57 14.12 -42.84
CA LEU A 322 -23.54 14.52 -43.90
C LEU A 322 -22.95 15.53 -44.88
N ARG A 323 -21.72 15.30 -45.35
CA ARG A 323 -21.25 15.94 -46.58
C ARG A 323 -21.02 14.86 -47.63
N TRP A 324 -21.96 14.89 -48.57
CA TRP A 324 -21.83 14.29 -49.93
C TRP A 324 -20.89 15.12 -50.76
#